data_4569eea23d3d782b1955d08930e74a6b
#
_entry.id   4569eea23d3d782b1955d08930e74a6b
#
_cell.length_a   1.000
_cell.length_b   1.000
_cell.length_c   1.000
_cell.angle_alpha   90.00
_cell.angle_beta   90.00
_cell.angle_gamma   90.00
#
_symmetry.space_group_name_H-M   'P 1'
#
loop_
_entity.id
_entity.type
_entity.pdbx_description
1 polymer ?
#
loop_
_entity_poly.entity_id
_entity_poly.type
_entity_poly.pdbx_seq_one_letter_code
_entity_poly.pdbx_strand_id
1 'polypeptide(L)'
;MLMVMILRFAPALVCLCWIAMAADSKILVHGHRGARAVMPENSLPAFEYAIQAGVDVLELDMAVTKDDVLVVSHDPEMNPAYCAGPANAKTKVIREMTLAELKQWDCGAKANPGFPKQKAIPGTRVPTLDEVFALAPRGKFDFNIETKIFPQRPSVTPTPERFAELVLAQIRKHKLERRVILQSFDFRTLRAMRNLAPEIRLSALLAFPQQDWIQSCKDSGATIVSPNVKLVTPEKVAAAHAAGLTVVPWTANEATEWKMLVAAQVDAIISDDPAALIAYLQHSR
;
A
#
# COMPACT_ATOMS: atom_id res chain seq x y z
N MET A 1 -2.23 14.87 -85.56
CA MET A 1 -2.79 15.49 -84.27
C MET A 1 -2.96 14.33 -83.31
N LEU A 2 -1.98 14.09 -82.46
CA LEU A 2 -1.91 12.96 -81.55
C LEU A 2 -2.40 13.40 -80.19
N MET A 3 -3.48 12.79 -79.69
CA MET A 3 -4.12 13.11 -78.40
C MET A 3 -3.52 12.19 -77.32
N VAL A 4 -2.68 12.75 -76.44
CA VAL A 4 -2.10 12.02 -75.32
C VAL A 4 -3.10 12.02 -74.15
N MET A 5 -3.59 10.83 -73.80
CA MET A 5 -4.45 10.61 -72.61
C MET A 5 -3.59 10.46 -71.39
N ILE A 6 -3.65 11.42 -70.45
CA ILE A 6 -2.99 11.37 -69.15
C ILE A 6 -3.88 10.63 -68.16
N LEU A 7 -3.47 9.39 -67.78
CA LEU A 7 -4.10 8.64 -66.69
C LEU A 7 -3.60 9.23 -65.35
N ARG A 8 -4.51 9.78 -64.57
CA ARG A 8 -4.25 10.22 -63.17
C ARG A 8 -4.44 9.01 -62.25
N PHE A 9 -3.34 8.48 -61.67
CA PHE A 9 -3.42 7.59 -60.54
C PHE A 9 -3.64 8.36 -59.26
N ALA A 10 -4.73 8.10 -58.53
CA ALA A 10 -4.93 8.56 -57.18
C ALA A 10 -4.25 7.59 -56.19
N PRO A 11 -3.44 8.08 -55.24
CA PRO A 11 -2.87 7.20 -54.22
C PRO A 11 -3.94 6.77 -53.23
N ALA A 12 -4.19 5.47 -53.09
CA ALA A 12 -4.99 4.90 -52.02
C ALA A 12 -4.23 5.03 -50.69
N LEU A 13 -4.77 5.86 -49.79
CA LEU A 13 -4.26 6.01 -48.42
C LEU A 13 -4.65 4.75 -47.63
N VAL A 14 -3.71 3.83 -47.45
CA VAL A 14 -3.89 2.67 -46.57
C VAL A 14 -3.71 3.15 -45.14
N CYS A 15 -4.83 3.34 -44.45
CA CYS A 15 -4.85 3.64 -43.00
C CYS A 15 -4.52 2.33 -42.27
N LEU A 16 -3.24 2.12 -41.90
CA LEU A 16 -2.86 1.06 -40.97
C LEU A 16 -3.37 1.43 -39.58
N CYS A 17 -4.52 0.85 -39.18
CA CYS A 17 -4.91 0.83 -37.76
C CYS A 17 -3.93 -0.04 -36.99
N TRP A 18 -3.01 0.59 -36.27
CA TRP A 18 -2.23 -0.08 -35.26
C TRP A 18 -3.18 -0.44 -34.11
N ILE A 19 -3.63 -1.70 -34.07
CA ILE A 19 -4.21 -2.27 -32.86
C ILE A 19 -3.04 -2.44 -31.91
N ALA A 20 -2.87 -1.49 -30.99
CA ALA A 20 -2.00 -1.67 -29.84
C ALA A 20 -2.59 -2.82 -29.02
N MET A 21 -2.04 -4.02 -29.17
CA MET A 21 -2.26 -5.10 -28.20
C MET A 21 -1.73 -4.56 -26.87
N ALA A 22 -2.64 -4.22 -25.95
CA ALA A 22 -2.28 -3.98 -24.57
C ALA A 22 -1.54 -5.23 -24.09
N ALA A 23 -0.23 -5.11 -23.85
CA ALA A 23 0.51 -6.16 -23.19
C ALA A 23 -0.19 -6.42 -21.86
N ASP A 24 -0.50 -7.67 -21.59
CA ASP A 24 -1.14 -8.12 -20.34
C ASP A 24 -0.18 -7.74 -19.18
N SER A 25 -0.36 -6.55 -18.63
CA SER A 25 0.53 -6.03 -17.58
C SER A 25 0.28 -6.86 -16.32
N LYS A 26 1.35 -7.37 -15.71
CA LYS A 26 1.28 -8.15 -14.47
C LYS A 26 0.61 -7.27 -13.38
N ILE A 27 -0.49 -7.74 -12.81
CA ILE A 27 -1.07 -7.14 -11.61
C ILE A 27 -0.14 -7.45 -10.43
N LEU A 28 0.32 -6.40 -9.72
CA LEU A 28 1.19 -6.54 -8.57
C LEU A 28 0.40 -6.93 -7.32
N VAL A 29 1.01 -7.68 -6.42
CA VAL A 29 0.40 -8.10 -5.15
C VAL A 29 1.05 -7.38 -3.99
N HIS A 30 0.23 -6.61 -3.24
CA HIS A 30 0.64 -6.02 -1.98
C HIS A 30 0.13 -6.89 -0.82
N GLY A 31 1.03 -7.34 0.05
CA GLY A 31 0.68 -8.07 1.27
C GLY A 31 0.25 -7.11 2.36
N HIS A 32 -1.07 -7.01 2.62
CA HIS A 32 -1.68 -6.09 3.60
C HIS A 32 -1.24 -6.41 5.01
N ARG A 33 -0.53 -5.46 5.65
CA ARG A 33 0.12 -5.64 6.95
C ARG A 33 0.98 -6.91 6.99
N GLY A 34 1.63 -7.20 5.88
CA GLY A 34 2.32 -8.46 5.59
C GLY A 34 1.38 -9.52 5.04
N ALA A 35 0.74 -10.30 5.90
CA ALA A 35 -0.19 -11.38 5.55
C ALA A 35 -1.23 -11.56 6.68
N ARG A 36 -1.99 -10.54 6.93
CA ARG A 36 -2.89 -10.35 8.07
C ARG A 36 -3.89 -11.50 8.26
N ALA A 37 -4.37 -12.12 7.17
CA ALA A 37 -5.32 -13.22 7.28
C ALA A 37 -4.75 -14.47 7.94
N VAL A 38 -3.42 -14.66 7.91
CA VAL A 38 -2.76 -15.91 8.33
C VAL A 38 -1.67 -15.73 9.39
N MET A 39 -1.12 -14.52 9.55
CA MET A 39 -0.05 -14.18 10.49
C MET A 39 -0.43 -12.97 11.35
N PRO A 40 0.17 -12.75 12.53
CA PRO A 40 -0.01 -11.53 13.31
C PRO A 40 0.33 -10.30 12.47
N GLU A 41 -0.64 -9.42 12.26
CA GLU A 41 -0.50 -8.25 11.37
C GLU A 41 0.63 -7.32 11.78
N ASN A 42 1.23 -6.61 10.81
CA ASN A 42 2.26 -5.60 11.05
C ASN A 42 3.45 -6.12 11.89
N SER A 43 3.85 -7.36 11.64
CA SER A 43 4.90 -8.06 12.38
C SER A 43 5.97 -8.64 11.46
N LEU A 44 7.18 -8.85 11.97
CA LEU A 44 8.25 -9.47 11.18
C LEU A 44 7.84 -10.87 10.65
N PRO A 45 7.21 -11.77 11.43
CA PRO A 45 6.70 -13.03 10.89
C PRO A 45 5.73 -12.87 9.72
N ALA A 46 4.83 -11.86 9.75
CA ALA A 46 3.90 -11.61 8.65
C ALA A 46 4.63 -11.12 7.39
N PHE A 47 5.62 -10.24 7.54
CA PHE A 47 6.41 -9.75 6.41
C PHE A 47 7.29 -10.86 5.82
N GLU A 48 7.91 -11.70 6.65
CA GLU A 48 8.70 -12.84 6.20
C GLU A 48 7.84 -13.86 5.43
N TYR A 49 6.63 -14.14 5.92
CA TYR A 49 5.67 -14.99 5.21
C TYR A 49 5.30 -14.39 3.84
N ALA A 50 4.99 -13.09 3.79
CA ALA A 50 4.65 -12.42 2.54
C ALA A 50 5.80 -12.45 1.53
N ILE A 51 7.05 -12.21 1.99
CA ILE A 51 8.26 -12.33 1.15
C ILE A 51 8.40 -13.76 0.59
N GLN A 52 8.23 -14.78 1.43
CA GLN A 52 8.30 -16.19 1.02
C GLN A 52 7.20 -16.56 0.02
N ALA A 53 6.00 -15.98 0.16
CA ALA A 53 4.90 -16.15 -0.79
C ALA A 53 5.18 -15.46 -2.14
N GLY A 54 6.14 -14.55 -2.22
CA GLY A 54 6.53 -13.88 -3.46
C GLY A 54 5.73 -12.61 -3.76
N VAL A 55 5.33 -11.85 -2.75
CA VAL A 55 4.69 -10.54 -2.96
C VAL A 55 5.59 -9.57 -3.71
N ASP A 56 4.97 -8.67 -4.47
CA ASP A 56 5.69 -7.59 -5.13
C ASP A 56 5.92 -6.39 -4.18
N VAL A 57 5.04 -6.22 -3.18
CA VAL A 57 5.11 -5.10 -2.23
C VAL A 57 4.67 -5.56 -0.83
N LEU A 58 5.42 -5.19 0.19
CA LEU A 58 4.99 -5.26 1.59
C LEU A 58 4.20 -4.00 1.92
N GLU A 59 2.96 -4.16 2.34
CA GLU A 59 2.16 -3.05 2.84
C GLU A 59 2.16 -3.08 4.36
N LEU A 60 2.26 -1.90 4.99
CA LEU A 60 2.34 -1.73 6.44
C LEU A 60 1.87 -0.34 6.90
N ASP A 61 1.47 -0.28 8.17
CA ASP A 61 1.00 0.94 8.83
C ASP A 61 2.03 1.43 9.84
N MET A 62 2.18 2.75 9.97
CA MET A 62 3.14 3.35 10.89
C MET A 62 2.46 4.14 12.02
N ALA A 63 3.01 3.99 13.22
CA ALA A 63 2.78 4.85 14.37
C ALA A 63 4.13 5.40 14.87
N VAL A 64 4.08 6.36 15.81
CA VAL A 64 5.28 7.00 16.36
C VAL A 64 5.24 6.95 17.89
N THR A 65 6.29 6.47 18.52
CA THR A 65 6.44 6.41 19.97
C THR A 65 6.70 7.78 20.58
N LYS A 66 6.66 7.87 21.93
CA LYS A 66 6.95 9.07 22.70
C LYS A 66 8.35 9.64 22.42
N ASP A 67 9.32 8.78 22.18
CA ASP A 67 10.71 9.11 21.87
C ASP A 67 10.99 9.21 20.36
N ASP A 68 9.94 9.49 19.57
CA ASP A 68 9.97 9.74 18.12
C ASP A 68 10.53 8.58 17.27
N VAL A 69 10.37 7.33 17.72
CA VAL A 69 10.71 6.15 16.92
C VAL A 69 9.52 5.70 16.09
N LEU A 70 9.73 5.48 14.79
CA LEU A 70 8.74 4.89 13.89
C LEU A 70 8.59 3.40 14.18
N VAL A 71 7.36 2.99 14.48
CA VAL A 71 6.98 1.60 14.75
C VAL A 71 5.84 1.19 13.85
N VAL A 72 5.64 -0.12 13.68
CA VAL A 72 4.65 -0.63 12.73
C VAL A 72 3.40 -1.08 13.48
N SER A 73 2.34 -0.27 13.36
CA SER A 73 1.03 -0.51 13.98
C SER A 73 -0.06 0.27 13.25
N HIS A 74 -1.22 -0.37 13.05
CA HIS A 74 -2.38 0.28 12.45
C HIS A 74 -3.10 1.19 13.44
N ASP A 75 -3.38 0.68 14.63
CA ASP A 75 -4.09 1.43 15.66
C ASP A 75 -3.12 2.30 16.46
N PRO A 76 -3.55 3.46 16.96
CA PRO A 76 -2.72 4.32 17.80
C PRO A 76 -2.54 3.74 19.21
N GLU A 77 -3.23 2.64 19.51
CA GLU A 77 -3.24 1.96 20.80
C GLU A 77 -3.02 0.45 20.62
N MET A 78 -2.37 -0.15 21.61
CA MET A 78 -2.20 -1.59 21.68
C MET A 78 -3.55 -2.27 21.88
N ASN A 79 -3.92 -3.17 20.97
CA ASN A 79 -5.23 -3.84 20.98
C ASN A 79 -5.17 -5.11 21.85
N PRO A 80 -5.92 -5.16 23.00
CA PRO A 80 -5.87 -6.30 23.92
C PRO A 80 -6.51 -7.59 23.36
N ALA A 81 -7.21 -7.52 22.24
CA ALA A 81 -7.78 -8.70 21.59
C ALA A 81 -6.70 -9.67 21.10
N TYR A 82 -5.55 -9.15 20.64
CA TYR A 82 -4.42 -9.94 20.12
C TYR A 82 -3.05 -9.54 20.66
N CYS A 83 -2.91 -8.37 21.32
CA CYS A 83 -1.70 -7.97 22.01
C CYS A 83 -1.81 -8.19 23.53
N ALA A 84 -0.81 -8.83 24.13
CA ALA A 84 -0.67 -8.96 25.57
C ALA A 84 0.38 -7.95 26.09
N GLY A 85 -0.03 -7.05 26.98
CA GLY A 85 0.86 -6.08 27.59
C GLY A 85 1.39 -6.53 28.96
N PRO A 86 2.43 -5.86 29.48
CA PRO A 86 2.92 -6.10 30.83
C PRO A 86 1.86 -5.70 31.87
N ALA A 87 1.82 -6.42 33.02
CA ALA A 87 0.82 -6.17 34.06
C ALA A 87 0.87 -4.74 34.64
N ASN A 88 2.00 -4.07 34.55
CA ASN A 88 2.23 -2.70 35.04
C ASN A 88 2.17 -1.64 33.91
N ALA A 89 1.61 -1.96 32.76
CA ALA A 89 1.46 -0.99 31.68
C ALA A 89 0.64 0.23 32.12
N LYS A 90 1.22 1.43 32.02
CA LYS A 90 0.59 2.68 32.42
C LYS A 90 -0.40 3.21 31.38
N THR A 91 -0.17 2.89 30.13
CA THR A 91 -0.98 3.30 28.98
C THR A 91 -0.97 2.22 27.90
N LYS A 92 -1.92 2.29 26.97
CA LYS A 92 -1.93 1.50 25.72
C LYS A 92 -1.63 2.36 24.50
N VAL A 93 -1.60 3.69 24.65
CA VAL A 93 -1.37 4.64 23.57
C VAL A 93 0.10 4.62 23.18
N ILE A 94 0.39 4.32 21.91
CA ILE A 94 1.75 4.20 21.41
C ILE A 94 2.53 5.50 21.57
N ARG A 95 1.90 6.64 21.31
CA ARG A 95 2.52 7.98 21.42
C ARG A 95 2.88 8.37 22.87
N GLU A 96 2.35 7.68 23.86
CA GLU A 96 2.66 7.88 25.28
C GLU A 96 3.74 6.92 25.81
N MET A 97 4.11 5.89 25.04
CA MET A 97 5.14 4.90 25.37
C MET A 97 6.46 5.21 24.67
N THR A 98 7.57 5.00 25.38
CA THR A 98 8.89 4.86 24.74
C THR A 98 8.97 3.56 23.96
N LEU A 99 9.93 3.45 23.02
CA LEU A 99 10.18 2.19 22.33
C LEU A 99 10.43 1.03 23.30
N ALA A 100 11.19 1.27 24.36
CA ALA A 100 11.50 0.24 25.38
C ALA A 100 10.24 -0.28 26.09
N GLU A 101 9.27 0.59 26.40
CA GLU A 101 7.98 0.19 26.98
C GLU A 101 7.12 -0.55 25.95
N LEU A 102 7.08 -0.09 24.70
CA LEU A 102 6.31 -0.72 23.63
C LEU A 102 6.84 -2.14 23.31
N LYS A 103 8.16 -2.32 23.31
CA LYS A 103 8.78 -3.64 23.05
C LYS A 103 8.47 -4.69 24.13
N GLN A 104 7.85 -4.33 25.25
CA GLN A 104 7.36 -5.29 26.25
C GLN A 104 6.04 -5.95 25.84
N TRP A 105 5.31 -5.39 24.88
CA TRP A 105 4.05 -5.95 24.39
C TRP A 105 4.31 -7.12 23.44
N ASP A 106 3.48 -8.17 23.58
CA ASP A 106 3.46 -9.34 22.70
C ASP A 106 2.20 -9.30 21.82
N CYS A 107 2.34 -8.89 20.58
CA CYS A 107 1.24 -8.77 19.61
C CYS A 107 1.04 -10.02 18.74
N GLY A 108 1.62 -11.14 19.13
CA GLY A 108 1.35 -12.46 18.59
C GLY A 108 0.85 -13.44 19.64
N ALA A 109 0.67 -12.99 20.89
CA ALA A 109 0.22 -13.84 21.99
C ALA A 109 -1.12 -14.54 21.71
N LYS A 110 -1.99 -13.92 20.91
CA LYS A 110 -3.31 -14.44 20.50
C LYS A 110 -3.49 -14.18 19.02
N ALA A 111 -4.20 -15.10 18.33
CA ALA A 111 -4.69 -14.82 16.99
C ALA A 111 -5.77 -13.73 17.04
N ASN A 112 -5.83 -12.88 16.01
CA ASN A 112 -6.88 -11.88 15.89
C ASN A 112 -8.21 -12.59 15.58
N PRO A 113 -9.26 -12.44 16.42
CA PRO A 113 -10.52 -13.17 16.25
C PRO A 113 -11.26 -12.82 14.94
N GLY A 114 -10.93 -11.70 14.30
CA GLY A 114 -11.46 -11.31 12.99
C GLY A 114 -10.88 -12.12 11.82
N PHE A 115 -9.83 -12.94 12.05
CA PHE A 115 -9.15 -13.72 11.01
C PHE A 115 -9.05 -15.20 11.42
N PRO A 116 -10.01 -16.04 11.04
CA PRO A 116 -10.09 -17.43 11.49
C PRO A 116 -8.90 -18.32 11.10
N LYS A 117 -8.16 -17.94 10.03
CA LYS A 117 -6.96 -18.66 9.57
C LYS A 117 -5.68 -18.16 10.24
N GLN A 118 -5.72 -17.03 10.95
CA GLN A 118 -4.54 -16.43 11.56
C GLN A 118 -4.01 -17.33 12.69
N LYS A 119 -2.69 -17.52 12.70
CA LYS A 119 -1.99 -18.27 13.74
C LYS A 119 -1.42 -17.31 14.77
N ALA A 120 -1.57 -17.63 16.06
CA ALA A 120 -0.82 -16.97 17.11
C ALA A 120 0.66 -17.33 16.99
N ILE A 121 1.52 -16.34 17.21
CA ILE A 121 2.99 -16.50 17.28
C ILE A 121 3.46 -15.78 18.56
N PRO A 122 3.33 -16.41 19.73
CA PRO A 122 3.73 -15.81 21.00
C PRO A 122 5.19 -15.34 20.97
N GLY A 123 5.46 -14.20 21.60
CA GLY A 123 6.78 -13.55 21.57
C GLY A 123 6.94 -12.52 20.45
N THR A 124 5.94 -12.33 19.59
CA THR A 124 5.98 -11.35 18.50
C THR A 124 5.91 -9.93 19.06
N ARG A 125 6.98 -9.15 18.83
CA ARG A 125 7.06 -7.76 19.25
C ARG A 125 6.65 -6.82 18.14
N VAL A 126 6.13 -5.62 18.49
CA VAL A 126 5.90 -4.55 17.53
C VAL A 126 7.24 -4.16 16.90
N PRO A 127 7.43 -4.28 15.57
CA PRO A 127 8.69 -3.93 14.95
C PRO A 127 8.81 -2.40 14.77
N THR A 128 10.05 -1.92 14.70
CA THR A 128 10.35 -0.58 14.18
C THR A 128 10.35 -0.61 12.66
N LEU A 129 10.17 0.55 12.02
CA LEU A 129 10.34 0.67 10.57
C LEU A 129 11.77 0.30 10.14
N ASP A 130 12.76 0.59 10.99
CA ASP A 130 14.15 0.21 10.79
C ASP A 130 14.33 -1.32 10.66
N GLU A 131 13.70 -2.09 11.58
CA GLU A 131 13.72 -3.55 11.54
C GLU A 131 13.01 -4.11 10.29
N VAL A 132 11.94 -3.47 9.83
CA VAL A 132 11.24 -3.88 8.60
C VAL A 132 12.06 -3.54 7.36
N PHE A 133 12.65 -2.36 7.28
CA PHE A 133 13.51 -1.98 6.15
C PHE A 133 14.80 -2.84 6.07
N ALA A 134 15.26 -3.38 7.17
CA ALA A 134 16.37 -4.36 7.19
C ALA A 134 16.03 -5.66 6.43
N LEU A 135 14.76 -5.93 6.12
CA LEU A 135 14.36 -7.05 5.25
C LEU A 135 14.62 -6.79 3.76
N ALA A 136 14.90 -5.56 3.34
CA ALA A 136 15.07 -5.18 1.93
C ALA A 136 16.07 -6.03 1.11
N PRO A 137 17.20 -6.52 1.69
CA PRO A 137 18.12 -7.40 0.97
C PRO A 137 17.58 -8.82 0.72
N ARG A 138 16.47 -9.23 1.38
CA ARG A 138 15.94 -10.60 1.30
C ARG A 138 15.15 -10.88 0.00
N GLY A 139 14.89 -9.87 -0.84
CA GLY A 139 14.17 -10.06 -2.10
C GLY A 139 13.99 -8.79 -2.92
N LYS A 140 13.36 -8.97 -4.08
CA LYS A 140 13.00 -7.88 -5.00
C LYS A 140 11.53 -7.48 -4.77
N PHE A 141 11.23 -6.89 -3.66
CA PHE A 141 9.91 -6.35 -3.31
C PHE A 141 10.06 -4.89 -2.87
N ASP A 142 8.99 -4.13 -3.01
CA ASP A 142 8.90 -2.74 -2.55
C ASP A 142 8.15 -2.66 -1.21
N PHE A 143 8.06 -1.45 -0.66
CA PHE A 143 7.33 -1.15 0.57
C PHE A 143 6.23 -0.13 0.27
N ASN A 144 5.00 -0.39 0.69
CA ASN A 144 3.90 0.57 0.69
C ASN A 144 3.58 0.90 2.16
N ILE A 145 3.95 2.10 2.61
CA ILE A 145 3.96 2.46 4.03
C ILE A 145 2.92 3.54 4.30
N GLU A 146 2.00 3.30 5.24
CA GLU A 146 0.94 4.24 5.57
C GLU A 146 1.30 5.11 6.78
N THR A 147 1.18 6.43 6.64
CA THR A 147 1.17 7.36 7.78
C THR A 147 -0.22 7.44 8.39
N LYS A 148 -0.37 6.88 9.59
CA LYS A 148 -1.64 6.94 10.34
C LYS A 148 -1.76 8.28 11.06
N ILE A 149 -2.65 9.15 10.58
CA ILE A 149 -3.01 10.41 11.23
C ILE A 149 -4.46 10.32 11.71
N PHE A 150 -4.69 10.76 12.94
CA PHE A 150 -6.00 10.78 13.58
C PHE A 150 -6.40 12.24 13.89
N PRO A 151 -7.00 12.98 12.93
CA PRO A 151 -7.29 14.41 13.12
C PRO A 151 -8.16 14.74 14.33
N GLN A 152 -9.04 13.80 14.71
CA GLN A 152 -9.92 13.94 15.89
C GLN A 152 -9.21 13.63 17.20
N ARG A 153 -7.99 13.09 17.15
CA ARG A 153 -7.14 12.70 18.28
C ARG A 153 -5.69 13.15 18.03
N PRO A 154 -5.41 14.45 17.93
CA PRO A 154 -4.10 14.93 17.48
C PRO A 154 -2.95 14.59 18.44
N SER A 155 -3.24 14.23 19.71
CA SER A 155 -2.24 13.83 20.68
C SER A 155 -1.66 12.43 20.46
N VAL A 156 -2.32 11.59 19.66
CA VAL A 156 -1.86 10.19 19.44
C VAL A 156 -0.93 10.03 18.24
N THR A 157 -0.66 11.13 17.49
CA THR A 157 0.27 11.15 16.35
C THR A 157 1.09 12.44 16.35
N PRO A 158 2.28 12.47 15.73
CA PRO A 158 2.96 13.74 15.47
C PRO A 158 2.19 14.57 14.44
N THR A 159 2.65 15.81 14.19
CA THR A 159 2.13 16.60 13.07
C THR A 159 2.44 15.90 11.75
N PRO A 160 1.65 16.14 10.68
CA PRO A 160 1.90 15.57 9.35
C PRO A 160 3.33 15.83 8.84
N GLU A 161 3.86 17.03 9.05
CA GLU A 161 5.21 17.43 8.67
C GLU A 161 6.27 16.61 9.42
N ARG A 162 6.12 16.51 10.76
CA ARG A 162 7.06 15.75 11.59
C ARG A 162 7.03 14.26 11.23
N PHE A 163 5.85 13.72 10.94
CA PHE A 163 5.73 12.33 10.49
C PHE A 163 6.49 12.11 9.18
N ALA A 164 6.29 12.99 8.19
CA ALA A 164 6.99 12.92 6.90
C ALA A 164 8.52 13.01 7.06
N GLU A 165 9.03 13.91 7.92
CA GLU A 165 10.46 14.02 8.23
C GLU A 165 11.04 12.73 8.81
N LEU A 166 10.37 12.14 9.82
CA LEU A 166 10.80 10.90 10.44
C LEU A 166 10.85 9.74 9.42
N VAL A 167 9.83 9.63 8.59
CA VAL A 167 9.75 8.60 7.54
C VAL A 167 10.87 8.79 6.51
N LEU A 168 11.06 10.01 6.01
CA LEU A 168 12.11 10.30 5.03
C LEU A 168 13.50 9.99 5.56
N ALA A 169 13.75 10.29 6.84
CA ALA A 169 15.03 9.96 7.47
C ALA A 169 15.32 8.44 7.44
N GLN A 170 14.30 7.60 7.69
CA GLN A 170 14.47 6.14 7.61
C GLN A 170 14.64 5.66 6.16
N ILE A 171 13.86 6.20 5.20
CA ILE A 171 14.00 5.87 3.78
C ILE A 171 15.44 6.14 3.31
N ARG A 172 16.00 7.30 3.63
CA ARG A 172 17.36 7.71 3.26
C ARG A 172 18.44 6.89 3.95
N LYS A 173 18.26 6.58 5.23
CA LYS A 173 19.15 5.71 6.01
C LYS A 173 19.36 4.35 5.33
N HIS A 174 18.25 3.77 4.80
CA HIS A 174 18.27 2.46 4.13
C HIS A 174 18.46 2.55 2.60
N LYS A 175 18.54 3.75 2.01
CA LYS A 175 18.68 3.99 0.56
C LYS A 175 17.52 3.35 -0.24
N LEU A 176 16.28 3.53 0.26
CA LEU A 176 15.08 2.90 -0.29
C LEU A 176 14.18 3.87 -1.07
N GLU A 177 14.67 5.04 -1.49
CA GLU A 177 13.89 6.09 -2.15
C GLU A 177 13.09 5.57 -3.36
N ARG A 178 13.66 4.63 -4.11
CA ARG A 178 13.02 4.01 -5.29
C ARG A 178 12.14 2.81 -4.97
N ARG A 179 12.19 2.31 -3.73
CA ARG A 179 11.48 1.10 -3.29
C ARG A 179 10.33 1.39 -2.33
N VAL A 180 10.07 2.66 -2.01
CA VAL A 180 9.00 3.06 -1.10
C VAL A 180 7.89 3.77 -1.85
N ILE A 181 6.65 3.45 -1.49
CA ILE A 181 5.43 4.20 -1.73
C ILE A 181 4.97 4.70 -0.37
N LEU A 182 4.74 6.01 -0.21
CA LEU A 182 4.09 6.56 0.97
C LEU A 182 2.61 6.73 0.68
N GLN A 183 1.76 6.07 1.48
CA GLN A 183 0.31 6.21 1.38
C GLN A 183 -0.29 6.89 2.61
N SER A 184 -1.40 7.57 2.45
CA SER A 184 -2.15 8.16 3.55
C SER A 184 -3.58 8.52 3.17
N PHE A 185 -4.49 8.47 4.15
CA PHE A 185 -5.80 9.14 4.10
C PHE A 185 -5.69 10.65 4.37
N ASP A 186 -4.64 11.05 5.09
CA ASP A 186 -4.38 12.46 5.40
C ASP A 186 -3.40 13.05 4.38
N PHE A 187 -3.93 13.77 3.41
CA PHE A 187 -3.14 14.34 2.33
C PHE A 187 -2.12 15.40 2.77
N ARG A 188 -2.20 15.87 4.03
CA ARG A 188 -1.18 16.79 4.58
C ARG A 188 0.18 16.11 4.67
N THR A 189 0.22 14.82 5.06
CA THR A 189 1.48 14.05 5.09
C THR A 189 2.05 13.80 3.69
N LEU A 190 1.17 13.54 2.70
CA LEU A 190 1.59 13.36 1.31
C LEU A 190 2.18 14.66 0.75
N ARG A 191 1.52 15.81 0.98
CA ARG A 191 2.06 17.12 0.57
C ARG A 191 3.36 17.47 1.28
N ALA A 192 3.48 17.17 2.58
CA ALA A 192 4.72 17.37 3.32
C ALA A 192 5.86 16.53 2.71
N MET A 193 5.63 15.25 2.44
CA MET A 193 6.62 14.40 1.77
C MET A 193 6.96 14.91 0.36
N ARG A 194 5.96 15.34 -0.43
CA ARG A 194 6.20 15.90 -1.77
C ARG A 194 7.12 17.11 -1.75
N ASN A 195 7.00 17.96 -0.74
CA ASN A 195 7.85 19.14 -0.58
C ASN A 195 9.27 18.77 -0.13
N LEU A 196 9.43 17.72 0.70
CA LEU A 196 10.71 17.29 1.24
C LEU A 196 11.52 16.43 0.26
N ALA A 197 10.84 15.59 -0.52
CA ALA A 197 11.43 14.56 -1.38
C ALA A 197 10.47 14.21 -2.53
N PRO A 198 10.44 15.04 -3.61
CA PRO A 198 9.51 14.86 -4.73
C PRO A 198 9.72 13.55 -5.50
N GLU A 199 10.86 12.88 -5.31
CA GLU A 199 11.19 11.58 -5.88
C GLU A 199 10.46 10.39 -5.23
N ILE A 200 9.90 10.56 -4.01
CA ILE A 200 9.16 9.50 -3.32
C ILE A 200 7.79 9.31 -3.97
N ARG A 201 7.46 8.07 -4.31
CA ARG A 201 6.13 7.72 -4.85
C ARG A 201 5.07 7.92 -3.78
N LEU A 202 3.97 8.59 -4.13
CA LEU A 202 2.88 8.91 -3.22
C LEU A 202 1.59 8.24 -3.67
N SER A 203 0.81 7.74 -2.71
CA SER A 203 -0.48 7.09 -2.93
C SER A 203 -1.57 7.72 -2.06
N ALA A 204 -2.66 8.17 -2.70
CA ALA A 204 -3.82 8.72 -2.03
C ALA A 204 -4.83 7.62 -1.69
N LEU A 205 -5.04 7.36 -0.39
CA LEU A 205 -6.05 6.41 0.10
C LEU A 205 -7.44 7.04 0.09
N LEU A 206 -8.42 6.32 -0.47
CA LEU A 206 -9.80 6.78 -0.60
C LEU A 206 -10.78 5.75 -0.02
N ALA A 207 -11.67 6.23 0.87
CA ALA A 207 -12.63 5.37 1.57
C ALA A 207 -14.09 5.66 1.21
N PHE A 208 -14.39 6.81 0.61
CA PHE A 208 -15.77 7.28 0.45
C PHE A 208 -16.19 7.46 -1.02
N PRO A 209 -17.45 7.13 -1.37
CA PRO A 209 -17.94 7.18 -2.78
C PRO A 209 -17.87 8.56 -3.42
N GLN A 210 -18.01 9.64 -2.64
CA GLN A 210 -18.01 11.02 -3.11
C GLN A 210 -16.62 11.57 -3.43
N GLN A 211 -15.55 10.84 -3.10
CA GLN A 211 -14.18 11.29 -3.40
C GLN A 211 -13.88 11.12 -4.89
N ASP A 212 -13.51 12.22 -5.54
CA ASP A 212 -12.98 12.20 -6.91
C ASP A 212 -11.52 11.72 -6.88
N TRP A 213 -11.23 10.66 -7.60
CA TRP A 213 -9.91 10.02 -7.58
C TRP A 213 -8.82 10.90 -8.20
N ILE A 214 -9.13 11.54 -9.32
CA ILE A 214 -8.18 12.38 -10.05
C ILE A 214 -7.90 13.66 -9.27
N GLN A 215 -8.95 14.30 -8.73
CA GLN A 215 -8.81 15.50 -7.92
C GLN A 215 -8.07 15.20 -6.62
N SER A 216 -8.36 14.09 -5.95
CA SER A 216 -7.66 13.66 -4.74
C SER A 216 -6.15 13.46 -4.97
N CYS A 217 -5.77 12.87 -6.10
CA CYS A 217 -4.36 12.74 -6.48
C CYS A 217 -3.71 14.10 -6.76
N LYS A 218 -4.40 15.01 -7.45
CA LYS A 218 -3.91 16.39 -7.65
C LYS A 218 -3.70 17.11 -6.33
N ASP A 219 -4.66 17.04 -5.42
CA ASP A 219 -4.64 17.73 -4.13
C ASP A 219 -3.55 17.21 -3.19
N SER A 220 -3.23 15.92 -3.28
CA SER A 220 -2.20 15.26 -2.48
C SER A 220 -0.80 15.28 -3.11
N GLY A 221 -0.71 15.50 -4.43
CA GLY A 221 0.52 15.34 -5.22
C GLY A 221 0.85 13.87 -5.50
N ALA A 222 -0.11 12.95 -5.30
CA ALA A 222 0.07 11.52 -5.56
C ALA A 222 -0.08 11.20 -7.05
N THR A 223 0.61 10.14 -7.48
CA THR A 223 0.45 9.52 -8.80
C THR A 223 -0.18 8.13 -8.72
N ILE A 224 -0.44 7.66 -7.51
CA ILE A 224 -1.12 6.41 -7.23
C ILE A 224 -2.42 6.74 -6.49
N VAL A 225 -3.53 6.14 -6.92
CA VAL A 225 -4.80 6.17 -6.21
C VAL A 225 -5.09 4.80 -5.60
N SER A 226 -5.36 4.77 -4.30
CA SER A 226 -5.69 3.53 -3.56
C SER A 226 -7.12 3.60 -3.01
N PRO A 227 -8.12 3.25 -3.82
CA PRO A 227 -9.51 3.26 -3.40
C PRO A 227 -9.88 1.99 -2.61
N ASN A 228 -10.87 2.12 -1.72
CA ASN A 228 -11.53 0.93 -1.18
C ASN A 228 -12.09 0.08 -2.34
N VAL A 229 -11.95 -1.25 -2.25
CA VAL A 229 -12.37 -2.20 -3.31
C VAL A 229 -13.81 -2.00 -3.77
N LYS A 230 -14.71 -1.61 -2.85
CA LYS A 230 -16.14 -1.35 -3.14
C LYS A 230 -16.38 -0.11 -4.00
N LEU A 231 -15.39 0.73 -4.20
CA LEU A 231 -15.46 1.95 -5.00
C LEU A 231 -14.98 1.75 -6.44
N VAL A 232 -14.38 0.58 -6.73
CA VAL A 232 -13.77 0.30 -8.03
C VAL A 232 -14.83 -0.06 -9.05
N THR A 233 -14.76 0.61 -10.20
CA THR A 233 -15.49 0.22 -11.42
C THR A 233 -14.54 0.31 -12.62
N PRO A 234 -14.77 -0.44 -13.71
CA PRO A 234 -13.92 -0.36 -14.91
C PRO A 234 -13.79 1.06 -15.46
N GLU A 235 -14.88 1.85 -15.42
CA GLU A 235 -14.92 3.23 -15.92
C GLU A 235 -14.02 4.15 -15.09
N LYS A 236 -14.01 4.00 -13.75
CA LYS A 236 -13.14 4.79 -12.86
C LYS A 236 -11.69 4.42 -13.06
N VAL A 237 -11.38 3.14 -13.24
CA VAL A 237 -10.01 2.68 -13.52
C VAL A 237 -9.53 3.25 -14.84
N ALA A 238 -10.33 3.14 -15.91
CA ALA A 238 -10.01 3.70 -17.21
C ALA A 238 -9.80 5.22 -17.17
N ALA A 239 -10.64 5.95 -16.42
CA ALA A 239 -10.49 7.40 -16.23
C ALA A 239 -9.20 7.75 -15.45
N ALA A 240 -8.85 6.97 -14.42
CA ALA A 240 -7.61 7.15 -13.67
C ALA A 240 -6.38 6.90 -14.57
N HIS A 241 -6.39 5.82 -15.37
CA HIS A 241 -5.32 5.52 -16.32
C HIS A 241 -5.19 6.61 -17.39
N ALA A 242 -6.31 7.13 -17.93
CA ALA A 242 -6.29 8.24 -18.87
C ALA A 242 -5.71 9.53 -18.27
N ALA A 243 -5.78 9.69 -16.95
CA ALA A 243 -5.15 10.77 -16.20
C ALA A 243 -3.68 10.48 -15.78
N GLY A 244 -3.12 9.32 -16.20
CA GLY A 244 -1.75 8.91 -15.87
C GLY A 244 -1.58 8.39 -14.44
N LEU A 245 -2.66 7.96 -13.77
CA LEU A 245 -2.63 7.43 -12.42
C LEU A 245 -2.52 5.91 -12.41
N THR A 246 -1.80 5.37 -11.45
CA THR A 246 -1.77 3.95 -11.08
C THR A 246 -2.89 3.66 -10.09
N VAL A 247 -3.61 2.52 -10.23
CA VAL A 247 -4.76 2.15 -9.40
C VAL A 247 -4.44 0.93 -8.55
N VAL A 248 -4.46 1.10 -7.20
CA VAL A 248 -4.07 0.08 -6.21
C VAL A 248 -5.16 -0.07 -5.15
N PRO A 249 -6.24 -0.82 -5.40
CA PRO A 249 -7.36 -0.95 -4.47
C PRO A 249 -7.02 -1.78 -3.21
N TRP A 250 -7.74 -1.48 -2.12
CA TRP A 250 -7.68 -2.15 -0.81
C TRP A 250 -9.10 -2.38 -0.24
N THR A 251 -9.34 -3.35 0.59
CA THR A 251 -8.61 -4.61 0.72
C THR A 251 -9.46 -5.66 0.06
N ALA A 252 -8.92 -6.38 -0.92
CA ALA A 252 -9.65 -7.41 -1.67
C ALA A 252 -9.20 -8.81 -1.21
N ASN A 253 -10.14 -9.59 -0.69
CA ASN A 253 -9.86 -10.88 -0.03
C ASN A 253 -10.61 -12.05 -0.64
N GLU A 254 -11.64 -11.78 -1.47
CA GLU A 254 -12.49 -12.80 -2.05
C GLU A 254 -12.21 -13.00 -3.55
N ALA A 255 -12.34 -14.23 -4.03
CA ALA A 255 -12.12 -14.55 -5.44
C ALA A 255 -13.01 -13.75 -6.40
N THR A 256 -14.21 -13.38 -5.97
CA THR A 256 -15.13 -12.52 -6.73
C THR A 256 -14.63 -11.10 -6.85
N GLU A 257 -14.02 -10.56 -5.79
CA GLU A 257 -13.40 -9.24 -5.81
C GLU A 257 -12.15 -9.26 -6.71
N TRP A 258 -11.29 -10.27 -6.59
CA TRP A 258 -10.11 -10.42 -7.45
C TRP A 258 -10.49 -10.50 -8.93
N LYS A 259 -11.53 -11.30 -9.26
CA LYS A 259 -12.03 -11.41 -10.64
C LYS A 259 -12.49 -10.06 -11.19
N MET A 260 -13.23 -9.30 -10.37
CA MET A 260 -13.71 -7.96 -10.75
C MET A 260 -12.54 -7.00 -10.96
N LEU A 261 -11.53 -6.99 -10.08
CA LEU A 261 -10.36 -6.12 -10.19
C LEU A 261 -9.47 -6.47 -11.40
N VAL A 262 -9.28 -7.75 -11.69
CA VAL A 262 -8.58 -8.22 -12.90
C VAL A 262 -9.31 -7.74 -14.14
N ALA A 263 -10.63 -7.90 -14.21
CA ALA A 263 -11.44 -7.44 -15.34
C ALA A 263 -11.44 -5.90 -15.47
N ALA A 264 -11.32 -5.18 -14.37
CA ALA A 264 -11.18 -3.72 -14.36
C ALA A 264 -9.75 -3.25 -14.72
N GLN A 265 -8.79 -4.15 -14.88
CA GLN A 265 -7.40 -3.86 -15.25
C GLN A 265 -6.67 -2.95 -14.24
N VAL A 266 -6.86 -3.19 -12.94
CA VAL A 266 -6.08 -2.48 -11.90
C VAL A 266 -4.60 -2.85 -11.96
N ASP A 267 -3.72 -1.98 -11.47
CA ASP A 267 -2.26 -2.18 -11.56
C ASP A 267 -1.72 -3.06 -10.42
N ALA A 268 -2.36 -3.02 -9.26
CA ALA A 268 -2.01 -3.85 -8.11
C ALA A 268 -3.24 -4.13 -7.25
N ILE A 269 -3.12 -5.09 -6.33
CA ILE A 269 -4.18 -5.43 -5.37
C ILE A 269 -3.55 -5.58 -3.98
N ILE A 270 -4.13 -4.88 -2.98
CA ILE A 270 -3.79 -5.05 -1.57
C ILE A 270 -4.71 -6.12 -0.99
N SER A 271 -4.13 -7.22 -0.45
CA SER A 271 -4.88 -8.37 0.10
C SER A 271 -4.32 -8.84 1.44
N ASP A 272 -5.22 -9.28 2.34
CA ASP A 272 -4.90 -9.88 3.64
C ASP A 272 -4.27 -11.28 3.51
N ASP A 273 -4.56 -12.00 2.42
CA ASP A 273 -4.01 -13.32 2.09
C ASP A 273 -3.26 -13.24 0.74
N PRO A 274 -2.04 -12.67 0.73
CA PRO A 274 -1.30 -12.49 -0.51
C PRO A 274 -0.92 -13.79 -1.21
N ALA A 275 -0.73 -14.88 -0.45
CA ALA A 275 -0.43 -16.19 -1.04
C ALA A 275 -1.61 -16.74 -1.85
N ALA A 276 -2.83 -16.60 -1.31
CA ALA A 276 -4.05 -17.00 -2.02
C ALA A 276 -4.29 -16.14 -3.27
N LEU A 277 -4.06 -14.82 -3.19
CA LEU A 277 -4.18 -13.93 -4.34
C LEU A 277 -3.14 -14.27 -5.44
N ILE A 278 -1.89 -14.52 -5.07
CA ILE A 278 -0.83 -14.94 -6.03
C ILE A 278 -1.25 -16.24 -6.74
N ALA A 279 -1.70 -17.23 -5.98
CA ALA A 279 -2.19 -18.50 -6.55
C ALA A 279 -3.36 -18.27 -7.52
N TYR A 280 -4.33 -17.42 -7.14
CA TYR A 280 -5.45 -17.06 -8.01
C TYR A 280 -4.98 -16.43 -9.31
N LEU A 281 -4.09 -15.43 -9.26
CA LEU A 281 -3.59 -14.73 -10.45
C LEU A 281 -2.77 -15.63 -11.40
N GLN A 282 -2.10 -16.66 -10.87
CA GLN A 282 -1.36 -17.64 -11.67
C GLN A 282 -2.29 -18.59 -12.45
N HIS A 283 -3.46 -18.91 -11.89
CA HIS A 283 -4.44 -19.82 -12.52
C HIS A 283 -5.45 -19.10 -13.44
N SER A 284 -5.50 -17.76 -13.38
CA SER A 284 -6.45 -16.94 -14.15
C SER A 284 -5.87 -16.39 -15.47
N ARG A 285 -4.65 -16.78 -15.78
CA ARG A 285 -3.94 -16.45 -17.04
C ARG A 285 -4.11 -17.58 -18.09
#